data_ce2d2e0f07df0f0eb229e1dbf97d5398
#
_entry.id   ce2d2e0f07df0f0eb229e1dbf97d5398
#
_cell.length_a   1.000
_cell.length_b   1.000
_cell.length_c   1.000
_cell.angle_alpha   90.00
_cell.angle_beta   90.00
_cell.angle_gamma   90.00
#
_symmetry.space_group_name_H-M   'P 1'
#
loop_
_entity.id
_entity.type
_entity.pdbx_description
1 polymer ?
#
loop_
_entity_poly.entity_id
_entity_poly.type
_entity_poly.pdbx_seq_one_letter_code
_entity_poly.pdbx_strand_id
1 'polypeptide(L)'
;MENFEITSGPLPGSEKIYVTGSRSDIRVPMRKIKLSPTVDLDGSKIENEDVVVYDTSGPYTDTNYTVDLQKGLPKLRENWIEERQDTVKLEGLSSEYGRMRQEDKSLDSLRFEHVNTHPRIAREGAQVSQLYYARQGIITPEMEYIAIRENQLADRIREKYKKEKGESFGAHIPDYITPEFVRQEVAAGRAIIPANINHPECEPMIIGRNFLVKINANIGNSPVTSSIAEEVEKAVWAFRWGADTIMDLSTGKNIHETREWIIRNSPVPVGTVPLYQTLEKVGGDVEKLNWEIFRDTLIEQAEQGVDYFTIHAGFRWKHVPLTLKRLTGIVSRGGSIMAHWCTTHKQESFIYEHFEEICQILAKYDVGISLGDGLRPGCIADANDTAQIEELKTLGELCQTAWKYNVQAIIEGPGHVPMQKIKENMDLQLKYCREAPFYTLGPLVTDIAPGYDHITSAIGGAMIGWFGTAMLCYVTQKEHLGLPNRDDVKEGVITFKLAAHAADLAKGHPAAYFRDYAMSKARFEFRWKDQFHLALDSEKAIKFHDETLPDEGHKEAHFCSMCGEHFCSMRASKKLREKISQENK
;
A
#
# COMPACT_ATOMS: atom_id res chain seq x y z
N MET A 1 0.22 -28.39 4.62
CA MET A 1 -0.80 -27.38 4.97
C MET A 1 -2.16 -28.01 4.78
N GLU A 2 -2.98 -27.99 5.82
CA GLU A 2 -4.36 -28.43 5.73
C GLU A 2 -5.13 -27.55 4.74
N ASN A 3 -6.13 -28.11 4.07
CA ASN A 3 -6.92 -27.52 3.01
C ASN A 3 -7.33 -26.08 3.29
N PHE A 4 -6.64 -25.17 2.66
CA PHE A 4 -6.78 -23.76 2.83
C PHE A 4 -7.64 -23.24 1.66
N GLU A 5 -8.85 -22.88 1.95
CA GLU A 5 -9.79 -22.40 0.94
C GLU A 5 -9.68 -20.88 0.81
N ILE A 6 -8.87 -20.44 -0.16
CA ILE A 6 -8.85 -19.02 -0.51
C ILE A 6 -10.05 -18.69 -1.36
N THR A 7 -10.82 -17.72 -0.89
CA THR A 7 -11.92 -17.16 -1.66
C THR A 7 -11.36 -16.42 -2.88
N SER A 8 -11.43 -17.05 -4.04
CA SER A 8 -11.10 -16.45 -5.33
C SER A 8 -12.36 -16.05 -6.08
N GLY A 9 -12.19 -15.24 -7.13
CA GLY A 9 -13.29 -14.83 -8.01
C GLY A 9 -13.62 -13.35 -7.93
N PRO A 10 -14.33 -12.80 -8.92
CA PRO A 10 -14.57 -11.38 -9.07
C PRO A 10 -15.41 -10.81 -7.93
N LEU A 11 -15.25 -9.54 -7.67
CA LEU A 11 -16.18 -8.79 -6.84
C LEU A 11 -17.51 -8.61 -7.57
N PRO A 12 -18.64 -8.50 -6.85
CA PRO A 12 -19.97 -8.40 -7.47
C PRO A 12 -20.03 -7.33 -8.58
N GLY A 13 -20.69 -7.68 -9.70
CA GLY A 13 -20.92 -6.77 -10.83
C GLY A 13 -19.68 -6.29 -11.56
N SER A 14 -18.56 -6.94 -11.38
CA SER A 14 -17.31 -6.55 -12.03
C SER A 14 -16.63 -7.73 -12.72
N GLU A 15 -15.77 -7.39 -13.67
CA GLU A 15 -14.89 -8.33 -14.36
C GLU A 15 -13.47 -7.79 -14.38
N LYS A 16 -12.49 -8.68 -14.39
CA LYS A 16 -11.10 -8.31 -14.64
C LYS A 16 -10.90 -8.14 -16.15
N ILE A 17 -10.32 -7.01 -16.53
CA ILE A 17 -9.87 -6.74 -17.89
C ILE A 17 -8.38 -6.44 -17.90
N TYR A 18 -7.74 -6.61 -19.05
CA TYR A 18 -6.33 -6.30 -19.23
C TYR A 18 -6.17 -5.22 -20.30
N VAL A 19 -5.48 -4.15 -19.94
CA VAL A 19 -5.10 -3.09 -20.87
C VAL A 19 -3.69 -3.39 -21.36
N THR A 20 -3.52 -3.55 -22.67
CA THR A 20 -2.22 -3.85 -23.28
C THR A 20 -1.43 -2.55 -23.48
N GLY A 21 -0.16 -2.55 -23.14
CA GLY A 21 0.79 -1.46 -23.39
C GLY A 21 1.38 -1.49 -24.80
N SER A 22 2.54 -0.84 -24.96
CA SER A 22 3.28 -0.83 -26.24
C SER A 22 3.83 -2.21 -26.64
N ARG A 23 4.01 -3.09 -25.66
CA ARG A 23 4.43 -4.48 -25.83
C ARG A 23 3.30 -5.42 -25.40
N SER A 24 3.20 -6.58 -26.04
CA SER A 24 2.15 -7.59 -25.75
C SER A 24 2.27 -8.23 -24.36
N ASP A 25 3.44 -8.18 -23.74
CA ASP A 25 3.71 -8.68 -22.39
C ASP A 25 3.48 -7.61 -21.30
N ILE A 26 3.22 -6.35 -21.66
CA ILE A 26 2.72 -5.32 -20.75
C ILE A 26 1.20 -5.41 -20.74
N ARG A 27 0.65 -6.16 -19.80
CA ARG A 27 -0.80 -6.37 -19.64
C ARG A 27 -1.22 -5.95 -18.24
N VAL A 28 -1.87 -4.79 -18.17
CA VAL A 28 -2.24 -4.16 -16.89
C VAL A 28 -3.65 -4.56 -16.50
N PRO A 29 -3.85 -5.29 -15.40
CA PRO A 29 -5.17 -5.67 -14.92
C PRO A 29 -5.91 -4.45 -14.36
N MET A 30 -7.19 -4.37 -14.69
CA MET A 30 -8.13 -3.38 -14.17
C MET A 30 -9.41 -4.09 -13.77
N ARG A 31 -10.12 -3.53 -12.81
CA ARG A 31 -11.47 -3.93 -12.48
C ARG A 31 -12.48 -3.09 -13.26
N LYS A 32 -13.25 -3.71 -14.13
CA LYS A 32 -14.31 -3.08 -14.89
C LYS A 32 -15.66 -3.35 -14.22
N ILE A 33 -16.38 -2.29 -13.87
CA ILE A 33 -17.68 -2.33 -13.23
C ILE A 33 -18.74 -2.01 -14.28
N LYS A 34 -19.60 -2.97 -14.59
CA LYS A 34 -20.71 -2.80 -15.55
C LYS A 34 -21.86 -2.05 -14.92
N LEU A 35 -22.42 -1.08 -15.64
CA LEU A 35 -23.55 -0.27 -15.21
C LEU A 35 -24.80 -0.57 -16.04
N SER A 36 -25.94 -0.56 -15.37
CA SER A 36 -27.24 -0.70 -16.02
C SER A 36 -27.62 0.59 -16.76
N PRO A 37 -28.41 0.48 -17.84
CA PRO A 37 -28.93 1.66 -18.53
C PRO A 37 -29.77 2.55 -17.63
N THR A 38 -29.72 3.86 -17.85
CA THR A 38 -30.69 4.82 -17.33
C THR A 38 -32.00 4.66 -18.10
N VAL A 39 -33.12 4.55 -17.40
CA VAL A 39 -34.45 4.60 -18.01
C VAL A 39 -34.95 6.02 -17.94
N ASP A 40 -35.14 6.68 -19.08
CA ASP A 40 -35.63 8.04 -19.19
C ASP A 40 -37.17 8.07 -18.98
N LEU A 41 -37.73 9.27 -18.90
CA LEU A 41 -39.16 9.53 -18.63
C LEU A 41 -40.10 8.96 -19.69
N ASP A 42 -39.66 8.89 -20.93
CA ASP A 42 -40.41 8.30 -22.05
C ASP A 42 -40.25 6.78 -22.17
N GLY A 43 -39.50 6.15 -21.24
CA GLY A 43 -39.19 4.73 -21.22
C GLY A 43 -38.02 4.34 -22.11
N SER A 44 -37.38 5.30 -22.77
CA SER A 44 -36.14 5.03 -23.53
C SER A 44 -35.00 4.65 -22.60
N LYS A 45 -34.08 3.81 -23.11
CA LYS A 45 -32.89 3.38 -22.37
C LYS A 45 -31.66 4.09 -22.89
N ILE A 46 -30.94 4.73 -21.99
CA ILE A 46 -29.67 5.38 -22.27
C ILE A 46 -28.56 4.57 -21.60
N GLU A 47 -27.65 4.02 -22.39
CA GLU A 47 -26.54 3.23 -21.88
C GLU A 47 -25.61 4.10 -21.02
N ASN A 48 -25.19 3.56 -19.86
CA ASN A 48 -24.17 4.15 -19.02
C ASN A 48 -22.81 3.51 -19.33
N GLU A 49 -21.78 4.30 -19.35
CA GLU A 49 -20.43 3.80 -19.54
C GLU A 49 -19.97 3.03 -18.30
N ASP A 50 -19.27 1.91 -18.54
CA ASP A 50 -18.67 1.12 -17.50
C ASP A 50 -17.57 1.91 -16.78
N VAL A 51 -17.44 1.70 -15.49
CA VAL A 51 -16.39 2.32 -14.66
C VAL A 51 -15.22 1.37 -14.55
N VAL A 52 -14.05 1.83 -14.97
CA VAL A 52 -12.80 1.07 -14.83
C VAL A 52 -12.01 1.65 -13.65
N VAL A 53 -11.58 0.80 -12.73
CA VAL A 53 -10.87 1.20 -11.52
C VAL A 53 -9.58 0.41 -11.34
N TYR A 54 -8.68 1.00 -10.56
CA TYR A 54 -7.42 0.40 -10.14
C TYR A 54 -7.68 -0.96 -9.44
N ASP A 55 -6.89 -1.97 -9.79
CA ASP A 55 -7.03 -3.33 -9.28
C ASP A 55 -5.71 -3.82 -8.67
N THR A 56 -5.74 -4.24 -7.41
CA THR A 56 -4.59 -4.75 -6.66
C THR A 56 -4.65 -6.26 -6.46
N SER A 57 -5.71 -6.88 -6.91
CA SER A 57 -6.01 -8.27 -6.55
C SER A 57 -5.21 -9.32 -7.33
N GLY A 58 -4.35 -8.89 -8.27
CA GLY A 58 -3.60 -9.84 -9.09
C GLY A 58 -4.53 -10.87 -9.77
N PRO A 59 -4.14 -12.14 -9.87
CA PRO A 59 -4.97 -13.17 -10.47
C PRO A 59 -6.14 -13.66 -9.59
N TYR A 60 -6.21 -13.25 -8.31
CA TYR A 60 -7.22 -13.74 -7.36
C TYR A 60 -8.67 -13.40 -7.73
N THR A 61 -8.90 -12.42 -8.59
CA THR A 61 -10.23 -12.04 -9.08
C THR A 61 -10.41 -12.31 -10.57
N ASP A 62 -9.49 -13.03 -11.22
CA ASP A 62 -9.58 -13.43 -12.62
C ASP A 62 -10.30 -14.77 -12.73
N THR A 63 -11.46 -14.80 -13.41
CA THR A 63 -12.23 -16.02 -13.64
C THR A 63 -11.57 -17.02 -14.60
N ASN A 64 -10.57 -16.57 -15.36
CA ASN A 64 -9.83 -17.39 -16.31
C ASN A 64 -8.54 -17.99 -15.72
N TYR A 65 -8.24 -17.69 -14.46
CA TYR A 65 -7.05 -18.17 -13.77
C TYR A 65 -7.41 -18.92 -12.49
N THR A 66 -6.88 -20.13 -12.34
CA THR A 66 -6.99 -20.90 -11.10
C THR A 66 -5.74 -20.69 -10.27
N VAL A 67 -5.89 -20.05 -9.12
CA VAL A 67 -4.80 -19.82 -8.19
C VAL A 67 -4.42 -21.13 -7.49
N ASP A 68 -3.14 -21.45 -7.51
CA ASP A 68 -2.53 -22.55 -6.75
C ASP A 68 -1.45 -21.93 -5.84
N LEU A 69 -1.77 -21.80 -4.57
CA LEU A 69 -0.85 -21.16 -3.61
C LEU A 69 0.47 -21.91 -3.44
N GLN A 70 0.50 -23.21 -3.71
CA GLN A 70 1.72 -24.01 -3.58
C GLN A 70 2.69 -23.74 -4.74
N LYS A 71 2.17 -23.35 -5.90
CA LYS A 71 2.98 -22.98 -7.07
C LYS A 71 3.38 -21.52 -7.10
N GLY A 72 2.66 -20.67 -6.35
CA GLY A 72 2.82 -19.22 -6.41
C GLY A 72 2.21 -18.57 -7.65
N LEU A 73 2.41 -17.28 -7.77
CA LEU A 73 1.88 -16.47 -8.87
C LEU A 73 2.77 -16.51 -10.12
N PRO A 74 2.22 -16.16 -11.30
CA PRO A 74 3.01 -16.01 -12.52
C PRO A 74 4.07 -14.91 -12.37
N LYS A 75 5.26 -15.17 -12.89
CA LYS A 75 6.41 -14.26 -12.84
C LYS A 75 6.32 -13.20 -13.93
N LEU A 76 5.44 -12.22 -13.75
CA LEU A 76 5.15 -11.17 -14.74
C LEU A 76 6.39 -10.45 -15.23
N ARG A 77 7.34 -10.14 -14.36
CA ARG A 77 8.50 -9.30 -14.64
C ARG A 77 9.78 -10.09 -15.02
N GLU A 78 9.73 -11.41 -15.03
CA GLU A 78 10.94 -12.22 -15.26
C GLU A 78 11.63 -11.89 -16.59
N ASN A 79 10.87 -11.82 -17.69
CA ASN A 79 11.41 -11.45 -19.01
C ASN A 79 11.99 -10.03 -19.03
N TRP A 80 11.31 -9.07 -18.41
CA TRP A 80 11.78 -7.67 -18.37
C TRP A 80 13.11 -7.53 -17.62
N ILE A 81 13.29 -8.31 -16.54
CA ILE A 81 14.53 -8.34 -15.77
C ILE A 81 15.64 -9.01 -16.59
N GLU A 82 15.35 -10.11 -17.28
CA GLU A 82 16.33 -10.84 -18.10
C GLU A 82 16.81 -10.05 -19.31
N GLU A 83 15.90 -9.36 -20.01
CA GLU A 83 16.21 -8.54 -21.20
C GLU A 83 17.21 -7.42 -20.91
N ARG A 84 17.24 -6.88 -19.68
CA ARG A 84 18.21 -5.82 -19.30
C ARG A 84 19.64 -6.31 -19.24
N GLN A 85 19.87 -7.61 -19.07
CA GLN A 85 21.21 -8.26 -19.05
C GLN A 85 22.19 -7.67 -18.02
N ASP A 86 21.69 -7.02 -16.98
CA ASP A 86 22.44 -6.36 -15.91
C ASP A 86 22.46 -7.15 -14.61
N THR A 87 21.83 -8.32 -14.58
CA THR A 87 21.81 -9.25 -13.45
C THR A 87 22.51 -10.57 -13.76
N VAL A 88 22.92 -11.27 -12.70
CA VAL A 88 23.40 -12.66 -12.75
C VAL A 88 22.65 -13.48 -11.70
N LYS A 89 22.43 -14.78 -11.96
CA LYS A 89 21.94 -15.73 -10.96
C LYS A 89 23.12 -16.21 -10.11
N LEU A 90 22.95 -16.20 -8.80
CA LEU A 90 23.92 -16.78 -7.87
C LEU A 90 23.87 -18.32 -7.94
N GLU A 91 24.98 -18.98 -7.62
CA GLU A 91 25.03 -20.45 -7.54
C GLU A 91 24.26 -21.02 -6.35
N GLY A 92 23.90 -20.18 -5.36
CA GLY A 92 23.14 -20.48 -4.17
C GLY A 92 22.90 -19.24 -3.35
N LEU A 93 22.24 -19.36 -2.20
CA LEU A 93 22.02 -18.26 -1.27
C LEU A 93 23.36 -17.73 -0.72
N SER A 94 23.54 -16.43 -0.68
CA SER A 94 24.76 -15.82 -0.11
C SER A 94 24.61 -15.55 1.40
N SER A 95 23.39 -15.38 1.91
CA SER A 95 23.11 -15.28 3.35
C SER A 95 23.44 -16.58 4.08
N GLU A 96 24.16 -16.47 5.20
CA GLU A 96 24.48 -17.60 6.05
C GLU A 96 23.23 -18.21 6.70
N TYR A 97 22.36 -17.36 7.22
CA TYR A 97 21.10 -17.79 7.80
C TYR A 97 20.18 -18.42 6.77
N GLY A 98 20.08 -17.84 5.57
CA GLY A 98 19.30 -18.41 4.46
C GLY A 98 19.75 -19.83 4.10
N ARG A 99 21.07 -20.08 3.98
CA ARG A 99 21.62 -21.43 3.76
C ARG A 99 21.27 -22.38 4.89
N MET A 100 21.48 -21.95 6.15
CA MET A 100 21.16 -22.76 7.32
C MET A 100 19.67 -23.17 7.32
N ARG A 101 18.76 -22.25 7.03
CA ARG A 101 17.32 -22.55 6.95
C ARG A 101 17.03 -23.52 5.79
N GLN A 102 17.71 -23.39 4.66
CA GLN A 102 17.54 -24.28 3.50
C GLN A 102 18.02 -25.72 3.78
N GLU A 103 19.08 -25.89 4.56
CA GLU A 103 19.67 -27.20 4.88
C GLU A 103 18.94 -27.95 6.00
N ASP A 104 18.16 -27.25 6.83
CA ASP A 104 17.44 -27.83 7.97
C ASP A 104 16.22 -28.63 7.52
N LYS A 105 16.37 -29.96 7.46
CA LYS A 105 15.31 -30.90 7.06
C LYS A 105 14.07 -30.88 7.97
N SER A 106 14.17 -30.40 9.19
CA SER A 106 13.01 -30.30 10.08
C SER A 106 11.99 -29.27 9.59
N LEU A 107 12.38 -28.37 8.69
CA LEU A 107 11.57 -27.31 8.10
C LEU A 107 10.92 -27.69 6.77
N ASP A 108 11.20 -28.88 6.23
CA ASP A 108 10.71 -29.30 4.90
C ASP A 108 9.18 -29.16 4.75
N SER A 109 8.43 -29.43 5.81
CA SER A 109 6.96 -29.32 5.80
C SER A 109 6.43 -27.88 5.82
N LEU A 110 7.28 -26.90 6.13
CA LEU A 110 6.93 -25.48 6.20
C LEU A 110 7.38 -24.71 4.97
N ARG A 111 8.33 -25.26 4.21
CA ARG A 111 8.90 -24.59 3.05
C ARG A 111 7.88 -24.46 1.91
N PHE A 112 7.99 -23.36 1.20
CA PHE A 112 7.39 -23.23 -0.12
C PHE A 112 8.09 -24.19 -1.11
N GLU A 113 7.32 -24.94 -1.91
CA GLU A 113 7.89 -26.01 -2.75
C GLU A 113 8.88 -25.47 -3.82
N HIS A 114 8.59 -24.27 -4.35
CA HIS A 114 9.36 -23.66 -5.43
C HIS A 114 10.21 -22.47 -4.94
N VAL A 115 10.86 -22.63 -3.79
CA VAL A 115 11.79 -21.62 -3.23
C VAL A 115 12.86 -21.24 -4.25
N ASN A 116 13.13 -19.94 -4.36
CA ASN A 116 14.21 -19.44 -5.19
C ASN A 116 15.57 -19.69 -4.53
N THR A 117 16.23 -20.77 -4.90
CA THR A 117 17.55 -21.12 -4.36
C THR A 117 18.71 -20.47 -5.12
N HIS A 118 18.45 -19.84 -6.25
CA HIS A 118 19.43 -19.17 -7.12
C HIS A 118 18.99 -17.72 -7.39
N PRO A 119 19.03 -16.86 -6.35
CA PRO A 119 18.57 -15.49 -6.49
C PRO A 119 19.40 -14.70 -7.48
N ARG A 120 18.81 -13.65 -8.04
CA ARG A 120 19.50 -12.71 -8.90
C ARG A 120 20.16 -11.61 -8.08
N ILE A 121 21.29 -11.13 -8.57
CA ILE A 121 22.00 -9.97 -8.06
C ILE A 121 22.47 -9.11 -9.25
N ALA A 122 22.66 -7.83 -9.03
CA ALA A 122 23.31 -6.97 -10.02
C ALA A 122 24.65 -7.54 -10.44
N ARG A 123 24.92 -7.56 -11.77
CA ARG A 123 26.24 -7.92 -12.31
C ARG A 123 27.29 -6.93 -11.76
N GLU A 124 28.53 -7.38 -11.64
CA GLU A 124 29.63 -6.52 -11.21
C GLU A 124 29.70 -5.24 -12.07
N GLY A 125 29.69 -4.09 -11.42
CA GLY A 125 29.69 -2.78 -12.07
C GLY A 125 28.35 -2.33 -12.66
N ALA A 126 27.31 -3.16 -12.65
CA ALA A 126 25.96 -2.80 -13.10
C ALA A 126 25.10 -2.21 -11.97
N GLN A 127 24.05 -1.50 -12.37
CA GLN A 127 23.02 -0.94 -11.51
C GLN A 127 21.65 -1.43 -12.01
N VAL A 128 20.77 -1.82 -11.09
CA VAL A 128 19.50 -2.50 -11.42
C VAL A 128 18.26 -1.77 -10.88
N SER A 129 18.43 -0.60 -10.24
CA SER A 129 17.31 0.09 -9.62
C SER A 129 16.49 0.92 -10.61
N GLN A 130 15.18 1.00 -10.38
CA GLN A 130 14.30 1.87 -11.17
C GLN A 130 14.76 3.35 -11.11
N LEU A 131 15.32 3.78 -9.98
CA LEU A 131 15.91 5.13 -9.85
C LEU A 131 17.10 5.33 -10.78
N TYR A 132 17.97 4.34 -10.91
CA TYR A 132 19.10 4.40 -11.83
C TYR A 132 18.62 4.51 -13.29
N TYR A 133 17.73 3.61 -13.73
CA TYR A 133 17.20 3.65 -15.09
C TYR A 133 16.52 5.00 -15.39
N ALA A 134 15.70 5.49 -14.46
CA ALA A 134 15.03 6.77 -14.61
C ALA A 134 16.02 7.93 -14.79
N ARG A 135 17.12 7.96 -14.04
CA ARG A 135 18.19 8.96 -14.14
C ARG A 135 18.99 8.85 -15.44
N GLN A 136 19.09 7.66 -16.01
CA GLN A 136 19.70 7.46 -17.34
C GLN A 136 18.75 7.83 -18.49
N GLY A 137 17.54 8.28 -18.21
CA GLY A 137 16.53 8.58 -19.23
C GLY A 137 15.83 7.35 -19.80
N ILE A 138 15.98 6.19 -19.17
CA ILE A 138 15.39 4.93 -19.61
C ILE A 138 13.99 4.79 -19.05
N ILE A 139 13.00 4.61 -19.92
CA ILE A 139 11.63 4.23 -19.56
C ILE A 139 11.58 2.71 -19.52
N THR A 140 11.35 2.13 -18.34
CA THR A 140 11.23 0.69 -18.15
C THR A 140 9.81 0.20 -18.45
N PRO A 141 9.59 -1.11 -18.73
CA PRO A 141 8.25 -1.67 -18.81
C PRO A 141 7.40 -1.41 -17.56
N GLU A 142 8.02 -1.41 -16.38
CA GLU A 142 7.37 -1.07 -15.12
C GLU A 142 6.81 0.35 -15.11
N MET A 143 7.51 1.34 -15.67
CA MET A 143 7.05 2.73 -15.75
C MET A 143 5.87 2.88 -16.71
N GLU A 144 5.86 2.16 -17.82
CA GLU A 144 4.72 2.13 -18.74
C GLU A 144 3.50 1.46 -18.11
N TYR A 145 3.71 0.31 -17.45
CA TYR A 145 2.67 -0.40 -16.73
C TYR A 145 1.98 0.52 -15.70
N ILE A 146 2.78 1.26 -14.93
CA ILE A 146 2.29 2.22 -13.93
C ILE A 146 1.48 3.35 -14.58
N ALA A 147 1.95 3.92 -15.67
CA ALA A 147 1.24 4.98 -16.35
C ALA A 147 -0.15 4.55 -16.81
N ILE A 148 -0.27 3.35 -17.38
CA ILE A 148 -1.55 2.74 -17.77
C ILE A 148 -2.44 2.55 -16.54
N ARG A 149 -1.88 2.01 -15.46
CA ARG A 149 -2.59 1.68 -14.22
C ARG A 149 -3.15 2.93 -13.53
N GLU A 150 -2.37 3.99 -13.41
CA GLU A 150 -2.77 5.25 -12.76
C GLU A 150 -3.86 6.00 -13.54
N ASN A 151 -3.88 5.90 -14.86
CA ASN A 151 -4.89 6.56 -15.67
C ASN A 151 -6.28 5.91 -15.61
N GLN A 152 -6.40 4.63 -15.29
CA GLN A 152 -7.66 3.87 -15.15
C GLN A 152 -8.64 4.06 -16.35
N LEU A 153 -8.13 4.26 -17.56
CA LEU A 153 -8.91 4.59 -18.76
C LEU A 153 -9.77 5.86 -18.61
N ALA A 154 -9.43 6.74 -17.68
CA ALA A 154 -10.18 7.98 -17.43
C ALA A 154 -10.23 8.94 -18.62
N ASP A 155 -9.25 8.87 -19.52
CA ASP A 155 -9.20 9.63 -20.78
C ASP A 155 -10.43 9.42 -21.66
N ARG A 156 -11.04 8.24 -21.65
CA ARG A 156 -12.23 7.89 -22.45
C ARG A 156 -13.49 8.65 -22.04
N ILE A 157 -13.56 9.08 -20.79
CA ILE A 157 -14.76 9.69 -20.19
C ILE A 157 -14.54 11.14 -19.75
N ARG A 158 -13.32 11.65 -19.82
CA ARG A 158 -12.95 13.01 -19.38
C ARG A 158 -13.76 14.12 -20.02
N GLU A 159 -14.05 14.02 -21.32
CA GLU A 159 -14.78 15.05 -22.06
C GLU A 159 -16.23 15.21 -21.59
N LYS A 160 -16.80 14.14 -21.00
CA LYS A 160 -18.22 14.14 -20.55
C LYS A 160 -18.42 14.76 -19.17
N TYR A 161 -17.36 14.79 -18.35
CA TYR A 161 -17.47 15.23 -16.97
C TYR A 161 -16.59 16.46 -16.74
N LYS A 162 -17.23 17.61 -16.42
CA LYS A 162 -16.48 18.77 -15.94
C LYS A 162 -15.78 18.39 -14.64
N LYS A 163 -14.46 18.31 -14.71
CA LYS A 163 -13.60 18.11 -13.55
C LYS A 163 -13.69 19.36 -12.67
N GLU A 164 -14.08 19.20 -11.41
CA GLU A 164 -13.85 20.25 -10.43
C GLU A 164 -12.33 20.36 -10.17
N LYS A 165 -11.84 21.60 -10.11
CA LYS A 165 -10.44 21.84 -9.75
C LYS A 165 -10.26 21.54 -8.27
N GLY A 166 -9.44 20.54 -7.96
CA GLY A 166 -9.00 20.28 -6.60
C GLY A 166 -7.95 21.30 -6.13
N GLU A 167 -7.63 21.26 -4.86
CA GLU A 167 -6.48 21.95 -4.27
C GLU A 167 -5.38 20.90 -4.01
N SER A 168 -4.24 21.06 -4.66
CA SER A 168 -3.16 20.05 -4.60
C SER A 168 -2.00 20.43 -3.68
N PHE A 169 -2.05 21.60 -3.02
CA PHE A 169 -0.98 22.13 -2.16
C PHE A 169 0.43 22.05 -2.76
N GLY A 170 0.51 22.34 -4.06
CA GLY A 170 1.77 22.33 -4.81
C GLY A 170 2.18 20.97 -5.38
N ALA A 171 1.35 19.93 -5.27
CA ALA A 171 1.54 18.72 -6.06
C ALA A 171 1.21 19.01 -7.55
N HIS A 172 2.00 18.43 -8.45
CA HIS A 172 1.81 18.57 -9.89
C HIS A 172 1.17 17.29 -10.44
N ILE A 173 -0.16 17.29 -10.53
CA ILE A 173 -0.93 16.13 -11.04
C ILE A 173 -1.34 16.44 -12.49
N PRO A 174 -0.75 15.77 -13.49
CA PRO A 174 -1.09 15.99 -14.89
C PRO A 174 -2.48 15.44 -15.19
N ASP A 175 -3.11 15.96 -16.24
CA ASP A 175 -4.39 15.42 -16.71
C ASP A 175 -4.26 14.00 -17.26
N TYR A 176 -3.09 13.61 -17.72
CA TYR A 176 -2.76 12.26 -18.19
C TYR A 176 -1.34 11.90 -17.76
N ILE A 177 -1.20 10.78 -17.07
CA ILE A 177 0.08 10.26 -16.59
C ILE A 177 0.73 9.49 -17.74
N THR A 178 1.88 10.00 -18.21
CA THR A 178 2.70 9.33 -19.24
C THR A 178 3.83 8.51 -18.63
N PRO A 179 4.38 7.49 -19.33
CA PRO A 179 5.57 6.78 -18.87
C PRO A 179 6.76 7.72 -18.61
N GLU A 180 6.90 8.77 -19.41
CA GLU A 180 7.93 9.79 -19.20
C GLU A 180 7.71 10.59 -17.91
N PHE A 181 6.46 10.94 -17.58
CA PHE A 181 6.15 11.59 -16.31
C PHE A 181 6.52 10.68 -15.13
N VAL A 182 6.19 9.39 -15.19
CA VAL A 182 6.59 8.40 -14.18
C VAL A 182 8.11 8.38 -14.04
N ARG A 183 8.84 8.30 -15.15
CA ARG A 183 10.31 8.33 -15.16
C ARG A 183 10.86 9.61 -14.49
N GLN A 184 10.32 10.78 -14.83
CA GLN A 184 10.79 12.06 -14.27
C GLN A 184 10.58 12.15 -12.77
N GLU A 185 9.44 11.69 -12.27
CA GLU A 185 9.15 11.68 -10.83
C GLU A 185 10.08 10.73 -10.06
N VAL A 186 10.35 9.54 -10.62
CA VAL A 186 11.31 8.59 -10.05
C VAL A 186 12.73 9.15 -10.11
N ALA A 187 13.16 9.70 -11.25
CA ALA A 187 14.51 10.27 -11.40
C ALA A 187 14.79 11.41 -10.40
N ALA A 188 13.78 12.20 -10.07
CA ALA A 188 13.87 13.28 -9.10
C ALA A 188 13.81 12.82 -7.63
N GLY A 189 13.52 11.53 -7.37
CA GLY A 189 13.33 10.99 -6.03
C GLY A 189 11.98 11.35 -5.39
N ARG A 190 11.03 11.93 -6.15
CA ARG A 190 9.68 12.27 -5.69
C ARG A 190 8.69 11.10 -5.75
N ALA A 191 9.10 10.00 -6.35
CA ALA A 191 8.34 8.76 -6.38
C ALA A 191 9.27 7.55 -6.36
N ILE A 192 8.76 6.40 -5.90
CA ILE A 192 9.46 5.13 -5.93
C ILE A 192 8.61 4.05 -6.58
N ILE A 193 9.27 3.09 -7.21
CA ILE A 193 8.70 1.85 -7.74
C ILE A 193 9.32 0.70 -6.96
N PRO A 194 8.71 0.21 -5.87
CA PRO A 194 9.24 -0.93 -5.13
C PRO A 194 9.07 -2.21 -5.96
N ALA A 195 10.17 -2.78 -6.41
CA ALA A 195 10.14 -3.86 -7.39
C ALA A 195 11.46 -4.66 -7.39
N ASN A 196 11.73 -5.38 -6.30
CA ASN A 196 12.91 -6.24 -6.17
C ASN A 196 13.04 -7.19 -7.39
N ILE A 197 14.26 -7.35 -7.89
CA ILE A 197 14.55 -8.27 -9.02
C ILE A 197 14.28 -9.75 -8.67
N ASN A 198 14.17 -10.10 -7.40
CA ASN A 198 13.83 -11.44 -6.90
C ASN A 198 12.34 -11.61 -6.53
N HIS A 199 11.50 -10.61 -6.85
CA HIS A 199 10.03 -10.69 -6.75
C HIS A 199 9.40 -10.44 -8.13
N PRO A 200 9.66 -11.31 -9.13
CA PRO A 200 9.14 -11.11 -10.48
C PRO A 200 7.61 -11.28 -10.59
N GLU A 201 6.95 -11.85 -9.60
CA GLU A 201 5.50 -11.99 -9.49
C GLU A 201 4.79 -10.65 -9.25
N CYS A 202 5.50 -9.66 -8.70
CA CYS A 202 4.95 -8.36 -8.32
C CYS A 202 4.50 -7.54 -9.53
N GLU A 203 3.27 -7.05 -9.48
CA GLU A 203 2.73 -6.08 -10.43
C GLU A 203 3.26 -4.67 -10.09
N PRO A 204 3.86 -3.95 -11.07
CA PRO A 204 4.41 -2.63 -10.81
C PRO A 204 3.38 -1.63 -10.27
N MET A 205 3.79 -0.87 -9.26
CA MET A 205 3.05 0.25 -8.69
C MET A 205 3.99 1.39 -8.30
N ILE A 206 3.45 2.57 -8.07
CA ILE A 206 4.22 3.76 -7.72
C ILE A 206 3.72 4.37 -6.43
N ILE A 207 4.65 4.83 -5.60
CA ILE A 207 4.38 5.61 -4.38
C ILE A 207 4.96 7.00 -4.61
N GLY A 208 4.10 8.01 -4.73
CA GLY A 208 4.51 9.37 -4.99
C GLY A 208 3.36 10.36 -4.82
N ARG A 209 3.70 11.57 -4.40
CA ARG A 209 2.75 12.65 -4.10
C ARG A 209 1.85 13.03 -5.28
N ASN A 210 2.39 12.89 -6.50
CA ASN A 210 1.72 13.29 -7.74
C ASN A 210 0.87 12.17 -8.38
N PHE A 211 0.69 11.07 -7.66
CA PHE A 211 -0.08 9.90 -8.05
C PHE A 211 -1.25 9.67 -7.08
N LEU A 212 -2.05 8.63 -7.33
CA LEU A 212 -3.07 8.18 -6.38
C LEU A 212 -2.42 7.84 -5.04
N VAL A 213 -3.07 8.22 -3.95
CA VAL A 213 -2.63 7.84 -2.59
C VAL A 213 -2.73 6.33 -2.45
N LYS A 214 -1.64 5.71 -2.07
CA LYS A 214 -1.54 4.26 -1.86
C LYS A 214 -1.83 3.89 -0.40
N ILE A 215 -2.21 2.65 -0.18
CA ILE A 215 -2.35 2.12 1.18
C ILE A 215 -1.49 0.88 1.37
N ASN A 216 -0.90 0.77 2.55
CA ASN A 216 -0.20 -0.41 3.02
C ASN A 216 -1.02 -1.12 4.10
N ALA A 217 -1.12 -2.44 4.01
CA ALA A 217 -1.69 -3.28 5.05
C ALA A 217 -0.59 -4.05 5.79
N ASN A 218 -0.50 -3.88 7.11
CA ASN A 218 0.41 -4.65 7.96
C ASN A 218 -0.20 -6.01 8.28
N ILE A 219 0.54 -7.06 8.05
CA ILE A 219 0.24 -8.43 8.47
C ILE A 219 1.44 -8.98 9.25
N GLY A 220 1.36 -10.17 9.74
CA GLY A 220 2.46 -10.85 10.42
C GLY A 220 1.98 -11.63 11.63
N ASN A 221 2.65 -12.75 11.88
CA ASN A 221 2.42 -13.58 13.06
C ASN A 221 3.06 -12.96 14.32
N SER A 222 2.61 -13.42 15.48
CA SER A 222 3.23 -13.11 16.75
C SER A 222 3.70 -14.40 17.43
N PRO A 223 4.53 -14.31 18.50
CA PRO A 223 4.96 -15.51 19.25
C PRO A 223 3.83 -16.36 19.80
N VAL A 224 2.63 -15.81 19.91
CA VAL A 224 1.47 -16.46 20.58
C VAL A 224 0.34 -16.83 19.62
N THR A 225 0.34 -16.31 18.39
CA THR A 225 -0.80 -16.53 17.46
C THR A 225 -0.41 -16.35 15.99
N SER A 226 -1.20 -16.97 15.14
CA SER A 226 -1.18 -17.01 13.69
C SER A 226 -0.17 -17.99 13.08
N SER A 227 -0.62 -18.68 12.06
CA SER A 227 0.14 -19.65 11.26
C SER A 227 0.54 -19.05 9.90
N ILE A 228 1.43 -19.74 9.18
CA ILE A 228 1.79 -19.37 7.78
C ILE A 228 0.52 -19.25 6.91
N ALA A 229 -0.41 -20.21 7.05
CA ALA A 229 -1.64 -20.24 6.28
C ALA A 229 -2.52 -19.02 6.57
N GLU A 230 -2.69 -18.64 7.84
CA GLU A 230 -3.46 -17.46 8.24
C GLU A 230 -2.83 -16.16 7.73
N GLU A 231 -1.49 -16.06 7.70
CA GLU A 231 -0.82 -14.88 7.17
C GLU A 231 -0.99 -14.75 5.66
N VAL A 232 -0.91 -15.87 4.91
CA VAL A 232 -1.18 -15.87 3.47
C VAL A 232 -2.65 -15.51 3.20
N GLU A 233 -3.60 -16.02 4.01
CA GLU A 233 -5.01 -15.64 3.90
C GLU A 233 -5.22 -14.13 4.11
N LYS A 234 -4.64 -13.57 5.16
CA LYS A 234 -4.70 -12.12 5.42
C LYS A 234 -4.11 -11.31 4.26
N ALA A 235 -2.98 -11.76 3.70
CA ALA A 235 -2.37 -11.13 2.54
C ALA A 235 -3.31 -11.12 1.33
N VAL A 236 -3.84 -12.27 0.94
CA VAL A 236 -4.78 -12.40 -0.19
C VAL A 236 -6.03 -11.52 0.03
N TRP A 237 -6.53 -11.50 1.27
CA TRP A 237 -7.66 -10.66 1.62
C TRP A 237 -7.34 -9.17 1.47
N ALA A 238 -6.14 -8.74 1.90
CA ALA A 238 -5.68 -7.38 1.73
C ALA A 238 -5.62 -6.98 0.24
N PHE A 239 -5.05 -7.82 -0.63
CA PHE A 239 -4.97 -7.58 -2.08
C PHE A 239 -6.36 -7.44 -2.70
N ARG A 240 -7.26 -8.39 -2.38
CA ARG A 240 -8.62 -8.43 -2.90
C ARG A 240 -9.40 -7.14 -2.60
N TRP A 241 -9.19 -6.55 -1.43
CA TRP A 241 -9.90 -5.37 -0.98
C TRP A 241 -9.19 -4.04 -1.26
N GLY A 242 -8.02 -4.09 -1.86
CA GLY A 242 -7.41 -2.90 -2.43
C GLY A 242 -6.12 -2.42 -1.76
N ALA A 243 -5.46 -3.23 -0.93
CA ALA A 243 -4.12 -2.90 -0.44
C ALA A 243 -3.13 -2.81 -1.60
N ASP A 244 -2.42 -1.70 -1.70
CA ASP A 244 -1.44 -1.43 -2.75
C ASP A 244 -0.08 -2.05 -2.43
N THR A 245 0.23 -2.21 -1.15
CA THR A 245 1.37 -2.94 -0.60
C THR A 245 0.95 -3.69 0.65
N ILE A 246 1.78 -4.64 1.07
CA ILE A 246 1.70 -5.23 2.41
C ILE A 246 3.06 -5.14 3.09
N MET A 247 3.05 -5.12 4.43
CA MET A 247 4.26 -5.34 5.22
C MET A 247 4.09 -6.56 6.09
N ASP A 248 5.05 -7.50 5.99
CA ASP A 248 5.18 -8.61 6.92
C ASP A 248 5.96 -8.16 8.15
N LEU A 249 5.24 -7.96 9.25
CA LEU A 249 5.77 -7.56 10.55
C LEU A 249 5.89 -8.76 11.52
N SER A 250 6.05 -9.96 11.00
CA SER A 250 6.17 -11.19 11.80
C SER A 250 7.27 -11.08 12.84
N THR A 251 6.93 -11.49 14.06
CA THR A 251 7.83 -11.54 15.22
C THR A 251 7.81 -12.92 15.91
N GLY A 252 7.04 -13.87 15.36
CA GLY A 252 6.91 -15.23 15.85
C GLY A 252 7.98 -16.17 15.33
N LYS A 253 7.66 -17.47 15.29
CA LYS A 253 8.55 -18.49 14.72
C LYS A 253 8.40 -18.55 13.20
N ASN A 254 9.45 -19.07 12.54
CA ASN A 254 9.46 -19.36 11.10
C ASN A 254 9.20 -18.12 10.21
N ILE A 255 9.75 -16.98 10.61
CA ILE A 255 9.64 -15.71 9.85
C ILE A 255 10.13 -15.89 8.42
N HIS A 256 11.23 -16.62 8.23
CA HIS A 256 11.83 -16.90 6.92
C HIS A 256 10.84 -17.62 5.98
N GLU A 257 10.24 -18.72 6.43
CA GLU A 257 9.30 -19.50 5.64
C GLU A 257 7.98 -18.76 5.44
N THR A 258 7.46 -18.11 6.47
CA THR A 258 6.22 -17.29 6.37
C THR A 258 6.37 -16.24 5.27
N ARG A 259 7.49 -15.52 5.27
CA ARG A 259 7.77 -14.47 4.28
C ARG A 259 7.90 -15.04 2.86
N GLU A 260 8.54 -16.20 2.69
CA GLU A 260 8.64 -16.85 1.36
C GLU A 260 7.25 -17.15 0.79
N TRP A 261 6.36 -17.75 1.58
CA TRP A 261 4.99 -18.00 1.18
C TRP A 261 4.22 -16.73 0.80
N ILE A 262 4.41 -15.66 1.56
CA ILE A 262 3.76 -14.37 1.30
C ILE A 262 4.27 -13.79 -0.02
N ILE A 263 5.59 -13.72 -0.22
CA ILE A 263 6.17 -13.11 -1.43
C ILE A 263 5.77 -13.86 -2.69
N ARG A 264 5.88 -15.21 -2.70
CA ARG A 264 5.53 -16.01 -3.90
C ARG A 264 4.04 -15.93 -4.26
N ASN A 265 3.19 -15.53 -3.32
CA ASN A 265 1.74 -15.39 -3.50
C ASN A 265 1.27 -13.91 -3.52
N SER A 266 2.19 -12.95 -3.57
CA SER A 266 1.86 -11.52 -3.55
C SER A 266 1.94 -10.90 -4.96
N PRO A 267 0.84 -10.33 -5.47
CA PRO A 267 0.88 -9.51 -6.69
C PRO A 267 1.27 -8.05 -6.40
N VAL A 268 1.41 -7.67 -5.13
CA VAL A 268 1.79 -6.32 -4.70
C VAL A 268 3.14 -6.33 -3.99
N PRO A 269 3.84 -5.20 -3.91
CA PRO A 269 5.11 -5.13 -3.19
C PRO A 269 4.97 -5.55 -1.73
N VAL A 270 5.99 -6.25 -1.24
CA VAL A 270 6.09 -6.72 0.14
C VAL A 270 7.20 -5.95 0.87
N GLY A 271 6.85 -5.29 1.95
CA GLY A 271 7.79 -4.63 2.86
C GLY A 271 8.05 -5.47 4.12
N THR A 272 9.17 -5.21 4.78
CA THR A 272 9.51 -5.82 6.08
C THR A 272 10.25 -4.84 6.99
N VAL A 273 10.42 -5.24 8.25
CA VAL A 273 11.32 -4.57 9.21
C VAL A 273 12.43 -5.56 9.59
N PRO A 274 13.57 -5.56 8.90
CA PRO A 274 14.63 -6.57 9.11
C PRO A 274 15.12 -6.67 10.56
N LEU A 275 15.07 -5.56 11.30
CA LEU A 275 15.45 -5.51 12.72
C LEU A 275 14.64 -6.51 13.58
N TYR A 276 13.39 -6.80 13.23
CA TYR A 276 12.56 -7.74 14.00
C TYR A 276 13.07 -9.18 13.88
N GLN A 277 13.41 -9.59 12.67
CA GLN A 277 14.02 -10.92 12.47
C GLN A 277 15.45 -10.99 13.04
N THR A 278 16.20 -9.89 12.95
CA THR A 278 17.53 -9.82 13.59
C THR A 278 17.42 -10.04 15.10
N LEU A 279 16.42 -9.44 15.73
CA LEU A 279 16.15 -9.64 17.16
C LEU A 279 15.71 -11.09 17.48
N GLU A 280 14.89 -11.69 16.60
CA GLU A 280 14.50 -13.11 16.74
C GLU A 280 15.71 -14.03 16.65
N LYS A 281 16.64 -13.80 15.71
CA LYS A 281 17.89 -14.57 15.55
C LYS A 281 18.78 -14.59 16.79
N VAL A 282 18.71 -13.54 17.62
CA VAL A 282 19.45 -13.46 18.89
C VAL A 282 18.59 -13.83 20.12
N GLY A 283 17.43 -14.47 19.89
CA GLY A 283 16.54 -14.94 20.95
C GLY A 283 15.82 -13.83 21.73
N GLY A 284 15.63 -12.67 21.11
CA GLY A 284 14.98 -11.51 21.73
C GLY A 284 15.89 -10.65 22.61
N ASP A 285 17.17 -10.96 22.67
CA ASP A 285 18.16 -10.24 23.50
C ASP A 285 18.73 -9.04 22.72
N VAL A 286 18.22 -7.85 23.01
CA VAL A 286 18.60 -6.60 22.34
C VAL A 286 20.10 -6.32 22.45
N GLU A 287 20.75 -6.72 23.55
CA GLU A 287 22.18 -6.45 23.78
C GLU A 287 23.09 -7.25 22.85
N LYS A 288 22.59 -8.37 22.30
CA LYS A 288 23.32 -9.21 21.33
C LYS A 288 23.19 -8.77 19.87
N LEU A 289 22.34 -7.78 19.60
CA LEU A 289 22.24 -7.24 18.26
C LEU A 289 23.58 -6.66 17.81
N ASN A 290 23.94 -6.89 16.56
CA ASN A 290 25.16 -6.32 15.97
C ASN A 290 24.97 -6.15 14.45
N TRP A 291 25.94 -5.47 13.84
CA TRP A 291 25.95 -5.19 12.42
C TRP A 291 25.98 -6.45 11.56
N GLU A 292 26.78 -7.45 11.91
CA GLU A 292 26.99 -8.66 11.10
C GLU A 292 25.69 -9.45 10.95
N ILE A 293 24.94 -9.68 12.04
CA ILE A 293 23.66 -10.38 11.99
C ILE A 293 22.61 -9.56 11.23
N PHE A 294 22.59 -8.24 11.44
CA PHE A 294 21.68 -7.36 10.73
C PHE A 294 21.99 -7.34 9.22
N ARG A 295 23.26 -7.24 8.85
CA ARG A 295 23.73 -7.28 7.48
C ARG A 295 23.32 -8.58 6.77
N ASP A 296 23.54 -9.74 7.39
CA ASP A 296 23.12 -11.04 6.85
C ASP A 296 21.60 -11.12 6.68
N THR A 297 20.84 -10.51 7.61
CA THR A 297 19.37 -10.46 7.51
C THR A 297 18.91 -9.59 6.33
N LEU A 298 19.57 -8.48 6.04
CA LEU A 298 19.27 -7.66 4.87
C LEU A 298 19.49 -8.45 3.56
N ILE A 299 20.60 -9.17 3.48
CA ILE A 299 20.94 -9.99 2.29
C ILE A 299 19.92 -11.11 2.13
N GLU A 300 19.62 -11.86 3.20
CA GLU A 300 18.62 -12.92 3.20
C GLU A 300 17.28 -12.46 2.64
N GLN A 301 16.77 -11.35 3.17
CA GLN A 301 15.45 -10.84 2.79
C GLN A 301 15.45 -10.26 1.36
N ALA A 302 16.54 -9.63 0.93
CA ALA A 302 16.69 -9.15 -0.44
C ALA A 302 16.74 -10.30 -1.45
N GLU A 303 17.41 -11.41 -1.12
CA GLU A 303 17.48 -12.63 -1.95
C GLU A 303 16.12 -13.35 -2.02
N GLN A 304 15.30 -13.29 -0.97
CA GLN A 304 13.93 -13.80 -1.00
C GLN A 304 13.00 -12.96 -1.88
N GLY A 305 13.29 -11.67 -2.06
CA GLY A 305 12.49 -10.81 -2.93
C GLY A 305 11.68 -9.74 -2.18
N VAL A 306 12.01 -9.39 -0.95
CA VAL A 306 11.38 -8.24 -0.28
C VAL A 306 11.64 -6.97 -1.07
N ASP A 307 10.60 -6.19 -1.34
CA ASP A 307 10.64 -5.04 -2.24
C ASP A 307 11.11 -3.74 -1.55
N TYR A 308 10.87 -3.60 -0.25
CA TYR A 308 11.37 -2.47 0.52
C TYR A 308 11.52 -2.81 2.00
N PHE A 309 12.50 -2.17 2.64
CA PHE A 309 12.79 -2.36 4.06
C PHE A 309 12.49 -1.11 4.87
N THR A 310 11.79 -1.24 5.98
CA THR A 310 11.76 -0.21 7.01
C THR A 310 13.03 -0.28 7.85
N ILE A 311 13.84 0.78 7.79
CA ILE A 311 15.14 0.91 8.45
C ILE A 311 15.13 2.14 9.36
N HIS A 312 15.24 1.92 10.68
CA HIS A 312 15.23 2.99 11.69
C HIS A 312 16.61 3.67 11.82
N ALA A 313 17.22 4.05 10.68
CA ALA A 313 18.54 4.67 10.65
C ALA A 313 18.52 6.13 11.11
N GLY A 314 17.36 6.80 11.08
CA GLY A 314 17.21 8.19 11.55
C GLY A 314 17.27 8.33 13.07
N PHE A 315 17.00 7.23 13.80
CA PHE A 315 17.16 7.19 15.23
C PHE A 315 18.65 7.29 15.61
N ARG A 316 18.99 8.24 16.46
CA ARG A 316 20.36 8.44 16.94
C ARG A 316 20.41 8.49 18.47
N TRP A 317 21.53 8.07 19.05
CA TRP A 317 21.72 8.12 20.50
C TRP A 317 21.51 9.52 21.08
N LYS A 318 21.94 10.56 20.39
CA LYS A 318 21.71 11.96 20.79
C LYS A 318 20.24 12.35 20.93
N HIS A 319 19.31 11.59 20.34
CA HIS A 319 17.88 11.86 20.41
C HIS A 319 17.23 11.31 21.69
N VAL A 320 17.82 10.32 22.35
CA VAL A 320 17.27 9.69 23.57
C VAL A 320 16.87 10.70 24.64
N PRO A 321 17.73 11.70 25.01
CA PRO A 321 17.34 12.68 26.01
C PRO A 321 16.11 13.51 25.66
N LEU A 322 15.83 13.70 24.36
CA LEU A 322 14.68 14.48 23.88
C LEU A 322 13.36 13.79 24.18
N THR A 323 13.35 12.47 24.32
CA THR A 323 12.15 11.67 24.57
C THR A 323 11.73 11.58 26.03
N LEU A 324 12.61 11.98 26.97
CA LEU A 324 12.38 11.84 28.41
C LEU A 324 11.22 12.67 28.95
N LYS A 325 10.81 13.71 28.21
CA LYS A 325 9.69 14.59 28.58
C LYS A 325 8.37 14.18 27.90
N ARG A 326 8.39 13.18 27.03
CA ARG A 326 7.20 12.69 26.34
C ARG A 326 6.25 11.99 27.29
N LEU A 327 4.95 12.15 27.04
CA LEU A 327 3.91 11.44 27.78
C LEU A 327 3.96 9.94 27.53
N THR A 328 4.21 9.54 26.25
CA THR A 328 4.21 8.13 25.83
C THR A 328 5.61 7.59 25.50
N GLY A 329 6.67 8.39 25.70
CA GLY A 329 8.05 7.96 25.47
C GLY A 329 8.34 7.58 24.00
N ILE A 330 8.90 6.38 23.77
CA ILE A 330 9.21 5.84 22.43
C ILE A 330 8.27 4.68 22.15
N VAL A 331 7.31 4.89 21.27
CA VAL A 331 6.26 3.88 20.95
C VAL A 331 6.60 3.03 19.72
N SER A 332 7.53 3.46 18.87
CA SER A 332 8.03 2.64 17.77
C SER A 332 8.81 1.45 18.31
N ARG A 333 8.47 0.23 17.87
CA ARG A 333 9.22 -0.98 18.26
C ARG A 333 10.70 -0.88 17.84
N GLY A 334 10.96 -0.49 16.58
CA GLY A 334 12.33 -0.33 16.10
C GLY A 334 13.08 0.79 16.83
N GLY A 335 12.41 1.93 17.06
CA GLY A 335 12.97 3.04 17.85
C GLY A 335 13.32 2.64 19.28
N SER A 336 12.45 1.92 19.99
CA SER A 336 12.69 1.47 21.37
C SER A 336 13.79 0.40 21.46
N ILE A 337 13.86 -0.53 20.50
CA ILE A 337 14.95 -1.51 20.40
C ILE A 337 16.29 -0.78 20.25
N MET A 338 16.41 0.16 19.33
CA MET A 338 17.65 0.91 19.12
C MET A 338 17.98 1.84 20.28
N ALA A 339 16.98 2.44 20.93
CA ALA A 339 17.19 3.25 22.13
C ALA A 339 17.80 2.42 23.27
N HIS A 340 17.29 1.21 23.50
CA HIS A 340 17.83 0.27 24.47
C HIS A 340 19.26 -0.11 24.11
N TRP A 341 19.51 -0.53 22.86
CA TRP A 341 20.84 -0.92 22.40
C TRP A 341 21.86 0.20 22.58
N CYS A 342 21.56 1.40 22.09
CA CYS A 342 22.45 2.55 22.19
C CYS A 342 22.76 2.93 23.65
N THR A 343 21.75 2.86 24.52
CA THR A 343 21.92 3.22 25.94
C THR A 343 22.76 2.20 26.69
N THR A 344 22.58 0.91 26.43
CA THR A 344 23.35 -0.17 27.06
C THR A 344 24.80 -0.14 26.62
N HIS A 345 25.05 -0.04 25.31
CA HIS A 345 26.41 -0.05 24.77
C HIS A 345 27.10 1.31 24.86
N LYS A 346 26.36 2.41 25.13
CA LYS A 346 26.85 3.80 25.13
C LYS A 346 27.53 4.16 23.79
N GLN A 347 26.90 3.72 22.71
CA GLN A 347 27.38 3.90 21.33
C GLN A 347 26.25 4.44 20.44
N GLU A 348 26.65 5.01 19.30
CA GLU A 348 25.70 5.40 18.27
C GLU A 348 25.05 4.16 17.64
N SER A 349 23.87 4.33 17.07
CA SER A 349 23.16 3.26 16.37
C SER A 349 24.04 2.67 15.26
N PHE A 350 24.30 1.34 15.31
CA PHE A 350 25.05 0.67 14.24
C PHE A 350 24.33 0.76 12.89
N ILE A 351 22.99 0.88 12.89
CA ILE A 351 22.20 1.07 11.67
C ILE A 351 22.51 2.43 11.04
N TYR A 352 22.68 3.47 11.84
CA TYR A 352 23.08 4.80 11.36
C TYR A 352 24.53 4.79 10.86
N GLU A 353 25.46 4.19 11.61
CA GLU A 353 26.88 4.15 11.27
C GLU A 353 27.16 3.37 9.97
N HIS A 354 26.44 2.28 9.71
CA HIS A 354 26.59 1.44 8.51
C HIS A 354 25.58 1.79 7.39
N PHE A 355 24.97 2.97 7.40
CA PHE A 355 23.90 3.30 6.47
C PHE A 355 24.33 3.26 4.99
N GLU A 356 25.57 3.66 4.69
CA GLU A 356 26.10 3.58 3.32
C GLU A 356 26.28 2.12 2.85
N GLU A 357 26.72 1.23 3.74
CA GLU A 357 26.83 -0.20 3.45
C GLU A 357 25.45 -0.82 3.22
N ILE A 358 24.44 -0.41 3.99
CA ILE A 358 23.05 -0.78 3.77
C ILE A 358 22.63 -0.39 2.34
N CYS A 359 22.86 0.85 1.95
CA CYS A 359 22.53 1.31 0.59
C CYS A 359 23.25 0.50 -0.49
N GLN A 360 24.51 0.16 -0.29
CA GLN A 360 25.28 -0.67 -1.24
C GLN A 360 24.70 -2.09 -1.38
N ILE A 361 24.14 -2.66 -0.31
CA ILE A 361 23.46 -3.97 -0.37
C ILE A 361 22.15 -3.82 -1.15
N LEU A 362 21.31 -2.85 -0.79
CA LEU A 362 19.98 -2.66 -1.39
C LEU A 362 20.04 -2.36 -2.89
N ALA A 363 21.02 -1.57 -3.32
CA ALA A 363 21.24 -1.22 -4.72
C ALA A 363 21.47 -2.43 -5.64
N LYS A 364 21.95 -3.56 -5.09
CA LYS A 364 22.21 -4.78 -5.85
C LYS A 364 20.95 -5.58 -6.21
N TYR A 365 19.83 -5.30 -5.55
CA TYR A 365 18.59 -6.07 -5.67
C TYR A 365 17.38 -5.20 -6.06
N ASP A 366 17.56 -3.89 -6.22
CA ASP A 366 16.47 -2.89 -6.33
C ASP A 366 15.49 -2.94 -5.16
N VAL A 367 16.02 -3.05 -3.95
CA VAL A 367 15.23 -2.94 -2.73
C VAL A 367 15.10 -1.47 -2.36
N GLY A 368 13.85 -1.00 -2.22
CA GLY A 368 13.56 0.35 -1.69
C GLY A 368 13.82 0.45 -0.19
N ILE A 369 14.01 1.66 0.29
CA ILE A 369 14.15 1.92 1.72
C ILE A 369 12.98 2.78 2.22
N SER A 370 12.29 2.31 3.25
CA SER A 370 11.39 3.10 4.09
C SER A 370 12.19 3.57 5.30
N LEU A 371 12.53 4.85 5.33
CA LEU A 371 13.28 5.45 6.43
C LEU A 371 12.36 5.59 7.64
N GLY A 372 12.49 4.66 8.58
CA GLY A 372 11.57 4.45 9.70
C GLY A 372 11.59 5.57 10.72
N ASP A 373 10.41 6.00 11.16
CA ASP A 373 10.19 7.02 12.19
C ASP A 373 10.24 6.42 13.60
N GLY A 374 11.43 6.10 14.08
CA GLY A 374 11.66 5.54 15.41
C GLY A 374 11.15 6.41 16.56
N LEU A 375 11.01 7.71 16.32
CA LEU A 375 10.56 8.72 17.29
C LEU A 375 9.21 9.34 16.93
N ARG A 376 8.35 8.64 16.17
CA ARG A 376 6.98 9.10 15.97
C ARG A 376 6.24 9.31 17.29
N PRO A 377 5.34 10.32 17.40
CA PRO A 377 4.54 10.53 18.59
C PRO A 377 3.54 9.39 18.79
N GLY A 378 3.41 8.92 20.04
CA GLY A 378 2.45 7.90 20.44
C GLY A 378 1.17 8.46 21.06
N CYS A 379 1.04 9.79 21.12
CA CYS A 379 -0.17 10.50 21.53
C CYS A 379 -0.17 11.91 20.93
N ILE A 380 -1.33 12.54 20.91
CA ILE A 380 -1.47 13.91 20.36
C ILE A 380 -0.69 14.96 21.16
N ALA A 381 -0.40 14.71 22.45
CA ALA A 381 0.38 15.62 23.29
C ALA A 381 1.85 15.72 22.85
N ASP A 382 2.41 14.66 22.30
CA ASP A 382 3.80 14.58 21.85
C ASP A 382 3.97 14.98 20.37
N ALA A 383 2.88 15.33 19.67
CA ALA A 383 2.87 15.60 18.24
C ALA A 383 3.73 16.82 17.87
N ASN A 384 4.61 16.68 16.86
CA ASN A 384 5.53 17.69 16.36
C ASN A 384 6.53 18.18 17.43
N ASP A 385 6.90 17.31 18.36
CA ASP A 385 7.90 17.66 19.36
C ASP A 385 9.33 17.69 18.78
N THR A 386 10.28 18.14 19.59
CA THR A 386 11.68 18.25 19.17
C THR A 386 12.26 16.89 18.76
N ALA A 387 11.92 15.80 19.47
CA ALA A 387 12.45 14.48 19.17
C ALA A 387 12.02 14.00 17.77
N GLN A 388 10.74 14.14 17.44
CA GLN A 388 10.20 13.81 16.13
C GLN A 388 10.85 14.63 15.01
N ILE A 389 10.99 15.95 15.21
CA ILE A 389 11.50 16.84 14.16
C ILE A 389 13.02 16.68 13.95
N GLU A 390 13.80 16.44 14.99
CA GLU A 390 15.23 16.16 14.85
C GLU A 390 15.48 14.82 14.13
N GLU A 391 14.67 13.81 14.39
CA GLU A 391 14.71 12.57 13.60
C GLU A 391 14.34 12.83 12.14
N LEU A 392 13.25 13.56 11.86
CA LEU A 392 12.82 13.89 10.50
C LEU A 392 13.93 14.58 9.69
N LYS A 393 14.69 15.49 10.30
CA LYS A 393 15.86 16.12 9.67
C LYS A 393 16.92 15.07 9.29
N THR A 394 17.21 14.16 10.21
CA THR A 394 18.15 13.06 9.96
C THR A 394 17.66 12.13 8.84
N LEU A 395 16.35 11.80 8.81
CA LEU A 395 15.76 11.02 7.72
C LEU A 395 15.94 11.71 6.36
N GLY A 396 15.79 13.05 6.31
CA GLY A 396 16.03 13.82 5.09
C GLY A 396 17.49 13.78 4.62
N GLU A 397 18.47 13.78 5.54
CA GLU A 397 19.89 13.62 5.21
C GLU A 397 20.20 12.21 4.69
N LEU A 398 19.65 11.17 5.35
CA LEU A 398 19.82 9.77 4.96
C LEU A 398 19.16 9.48 3.62
N CYS A 399 18.02 10.09 3.33
CA CYS A 399 17.37 9.98 2.02
C CYS A 399 18.30 10.46 0.89
N GLN A 400 18.98 11.58 1.07
CA GLN A 400 19.95 12.06 0.10
C GLN A 400 21.16 11.12 -0.05
N THR A 401 21.57 10.47 1.04
CA THR A 401 22.62 9.43 0.99
C THR A 401 22.14 8.22 0.19
N ALA A 402 20.92 7.71 0.43
CA ALA A 402 20.33 6.62 -0.35
C ALA A 402 20.31 6.95 -1.86
N TRP A 403 19.91 8.17 -2.22
CA TRP A 403 19.90 8.61 -3.62
C TRP A 403 21.27 8.66 -4.29
N LYS A 404 22.37 8.88 -3.55
CA LYS A 404 23.73 8.80 -4.10
C LYS A 404 24.08 7.38 -4.56
N TYR A 405 23.54 6.38 -3.89
CA TYR A 405 23.69 4.97 -4.24
C TYR A 405 22.60 4.45 -5.20
N ASN A 406 21.75 5.32 -5.75
CA ASN A 406 20.59 4.97 -6.56
C ASN A 406 19.58 4.06 -5.85
N VAL A 407 19.49 4.14 -4.52
CA VAL A 407 18.46 3.46 -3.73
C VAL A 407 17.24 4.34 -3.64
N GLN A 408 16.08 3.79 -3.99
CA GLN A 408 14.78 4.44 -3.87
C GLN A 408 14.41 4.58 -2.40
N ALA A 409 13.90 5.74 -1.97
CA ALA A 409 13.61 6.00 -0.56
C ALA A 409 12.25 6.68 -0.37
N ILE A 410 11.53 6.23 0.66
CA ILE A 410 10.36 6.91 1.24
C ILE A 410 10.66 7.27 2.70
N ILE A 411 9.93 8.23 3.23
CA ILE A 411 10.08 8.71 4.61
C ILE A 411 8.86 8.25 5.40
N GLU A 412 9.05 7.59 6.52
CA GLU A 412 7.95 7.31 7.45
C GLU A 412 7.59 8.55 8.27
N GLY A 413 6.33 8.63 8.66
CA GLY A 413 5.77 9.76 9.35
C GLY A 413 4.81 9.38 10.47
N PRO A 414 4.24 10.40 11.16
CA PRO A 414 3.68 10.26 12.49
C PRO A 414 2.43 9.39 12.57
N GLY A 415 2.25 8.79 13.77
CA GLY A 415 1.06 8.03 14.12
C GLY A 415 -0.04 8.88 14.79
N HIS A 416 0.30 9.82 15.69
CA HIS A 416 -0.67 10.61 16.46
C HIS A 416 -0.41 12.10 16.26
N VAL A 417 -1.29 12.78 15.52
CA VAL A 417 -1.20 14.23 15.28
C VAL A 417 -2.60 14.84 15.27
N PRO A 418 -2.92 15.79 16.15
CA PRO A 418 -4.21 16.45 16.12
C PRO A 418 -4.35 17.29 14.84
N MET A 419 -5.59 17.45 14.37
CA MET A 419 -5.91 17.97 13.04
C MET A 419 -5.20 19.30 12.71
N GLN A 420 -5.11 20.23 13.66
CA GLN A 420 -4.48 21.54 13.43
C GLN A 420 -2.97 21.50 13.21
N LYS A 421 -2.29 20.39 13.55
CA LYS A 421 -0.85 20.21 13.35
C LYS A 421 -0.49 19.37 12.11
N ILE A 422 -1.46 18.77 11.43
CA ILE A 422 -1.23 17.86 10.29
C ILE A 422 -0.55 18.60 9.12
N LYS A 423 -1.08 19.80 8.78
CA LYS A 423 -0.51 20.59 7.68
C LYS A 423 0.95 20.98 7.96
N GLU A 424 1.24 21.45 9.17
CA GLU A 424 2.60 21.77 9.60
C GLU A 424 3.53 20.55 9.49
N ASN A 425 3.08 19.38 9.92
CA ASN A 425 3.86 18.14 9.83
C ASN A 425 4.24 17.81 8.38
N MET A 426 3.26 17.90 7.45
CA MET A 426 3.51 17.68 6.02
C MET A 426 4.49 18.72 5.44
N ASP A 427 4.33 19.98 5.78
CA ASP A 427 5.20 21.07 5.30
C ASP A 427 6.65 20.88 5.78
N LEU A 428 6.84 20.41 7.02
CA LEU A 428 8.17 20.09 7.55
C LEU A 428 8.82 18.93 6.81
N GLN A 429 8.03 17.89 6.47
CA GLN A 429 8.54 16.77 5.68
C GLN A 429 8.98 17.23 4.28
N LEU A 430 8.14 17.97 3.58
CA LEU A 430 8.47 18.51 2.25
C LEU A 430 9.76 19.35 2.29
N LYS A 431 9.90 20.17 3.34
CA LYS A 431 11.07 21.05 3.55
C LYS A 431 12.35 20.25 3.79
N TYR A 432 12.32 19.29 4.71
CA TYR A 432 13.55 18.58 5.12
C TYR A 432 13.89 17.41 4.22
N CYS A 433 12.88 16.76 3.63
CA CYS A 433 13.07 15.53 2.85
C CYS A 433 12.98 15.75 1.33
N ARG A 434 12.97 17.00 0.83
CA ARG A 434 13.04 17.36 -0.60
C ARG A 434 12.00 16.65 -1.46
N GLU A 435 10.75 16.62 -0.99
CA GLU A 435 9.62 15.97 -1.66
C GLU A 435 9.74 14.44 -1.84
N ALA A 436 10.67 13.77 -1.16
CA ALA A 436 10.63 12.31 -1.06
C ALA A 436 9.25 11.85 -0.61
N PRO A 437 8.72 10.73 -1.12
CA PRO A 437 7.39 10.27 -0.75
C PRO A 437 7.24 10.11 0.76
N PHE A 438 6.12 10.57 1.31
CA PHE A 438 5.81 10.45 2.73
C PHE A 438 4.87 9.27 2.95
N TYR A 439 5.16 8.42 3.93
CA TYR A 439 4.40 7.26 4.34
C TYR A 439 4.01 7.41 5.80
N THR A 440 2.71 7.56 6.09
CA THR A 440 2.22 7.94 7.42
C THR A 440 1.29 6.89 8.02
N LEU A 441 1.34 6.73 9.35
CA LEU A 441 0.44 5.89 10.11
C LEU A 441 -0.83 6.69 10.48
N GLY A 442 -1.70 6.94 9.52
CA GLY A 442 -2.85 7.82 9.63
C GLY A 442 -2.51 9.26 9.24
N PRO A 443 -2.44 10.24 10.18
CA PRO A 443 -2.34 10.08 11.64
C PRO A 443 -3.67 9.96 12.39
N LEU A 444 -3.63 9.35 13.59
CA LEU A 444 -4.73 9.37 14.54
C LEU A 444 -4.91 10.80 15.11
N VAL A 445 -6.11 11.36 14.97
CA VAL A 445 -6.37 12.76 15.32
C VAL A 445 -6.81 12.97 16.77
N THR A 446 -7.08 11.88 17.48
CA THR A 446 -7.45 11.86 18.91
C THR A 446 -7.10 10.51 19.52
N ASP A 447 -6.87 10.46 20.83
CA ASP A 447 -6.39 9.27 21.56
C ASP A 447 -7.51 8.55 22.33
N ILE A 448 -8.78 9.02 22.27
CA ILE A 448 -9.87 8.52 23.12
C ILE A 448 -10.69 7.39 22.49
N ALA A 449 -10.23 6.78 21.43
CA ALA A 449 -11.05 5.90 20.60
C ALA A 449 -10.53 4.44 20.49
N PRO A 450 -10.10 3.75 21.57
CA PRO A 450 -9.75 2.33 21.47
C PRO A 450 -10.91 1.52 20.88
N GLY A 451 -10.63 0.68 19.88
CA GLY A 451 -11.62 -0.06 19.09
C GLY A 451 -12.19 0.72 17.89
N TYR A 452 -11.90 2.03 17.80
CA TYR A 452 -12.27 2.90 16.68
C TYR A 452 -11.08 3.66 16.10
N ASP A 453 -9.86 3.23 16.42
CA ASP A 453 -8.63 3.89 15.98
C ASP A 453 -8.50 3.95 14.44
N HIS A 454 -9.05 2.97 13.73
CA HIS A 454 -9.14 2.99 12.26
C HIS A 454 -9.94 4.22 11.74
N ILE A 455 -10.98 4.66 12.45
CA ILE A 455 -11.77 5.84 12.07
C ILE A 455 -10.99 7.13 12.34
N THR A 456 -10.41 7.28 13.54
CA THR A 456 -9.66 8.49 13.90
C THR A 456 -8.43 8.66 13.02
N SER A 457 -7.79 7.55 12.66
CA SER A 457 -6.64 7.50 11.77
C SER A 457 -7.03 7.78 10.31
N ALA A 458 -8.17 7.32 9.85
CA ALA A 458 -8.67 7.62 8.50
C ALA A 458 -9.00 9.11 8.32
N ILE A 459 -9.51 9.78 9.34
CA ILE A 459 -9.75 11.24 9.33
C ILE A 459 -8.42 11.97 9.06
N GLY A 460 -7.39 11.67 9.85
CA GLY A 460 -6.08 12.27 9.67
C GLY A 460 -5.40 11.83 8.38
N GLY A 461 -5.58 10.56 7.98
CA GLY A 461 -5.08 10.01 6.74
C GLY A 461 -5.63 10.72 5.49
N ALA A 462 -6.94 11.02 5.46
CA ALA A 462 -7.54 11.79 4.39
C ALA A 462 -6.96 13.22 4.33
N MET A 463 -6.77 13.86 5.48
CA MET A 463 -6.20 15.20 5.55
C MET A 463 -4.74 15.23 5.09
N ILE A 464 -3.89 14.38 5.63
CA ILE A 464 -2.47 14.39 5.30
C ILE A 464 -2.22 13.90 3.86
N GLY A 465 -3.04 12.96 3.37
CA GLY A 465 -3.04 12.52 1.98
C GLY A 465 -3.38 13.66 1.02
N TRP A 466 -4.38 14.49 1.38
CA TRP A 466 -4.71 15.70 0.63
C TRP A 466 -3.54 16.69 0.62
N PHE A 467 -2.85 16.87 1.74
CA PHE A 467 -1.71 17.80 1.84
C PHE A 467 -0.44 17.28 1.15
N GLY A 468 -0.33 15.98 0.84
CA GLY A 468 0.78 15.47 0.04
C GLY A 468 1.37 14.13 0.43
N THR A 469 0.88 13.45 1.47
CA THR A 469 1.30 12.07 1.78
C THR A 469 1.02 11.16 0.59
N ALA A 470 1.99 10.31 0.26
CA ALA A 470 1.94 9.41 -0.90
C ALA A 470 1.38 8.03 -0.57
N MET A 471 1.57 7.56 0.66
CA MET A 471 1.09 6.27 1.12
C MET A 471 0.62 6.35 2.57
N LEU A 472 -0.49 5.69 2.86
CA LEU A 472 -1.05 5.56 4.20
C LEU A 472 -0.84 4.14 4.72
N CYS A 473 -0.31 4.00 5.92
CA CYS A 473 -0.40 2.74 6.65
C CYS A 473 -1.80 2.57 7.21
N TYR A 474 -2.43 1.45 6.91
CA TYR A 474 -3.74 1.18 7.48
C TYR A 474 -3.65 0.98 9.01
N VAL A 475 -4.76 1.25 9.66
CA VAL A 475 -5.01 0.96 11.07
C VAL A 475 -6.28 0.13 11.14
N THR A 476 -6.31 -0.89 11.98
CA THR A 476 -7.52 -1.68 12.23
C THR A 476 -8.20 -1.25 13.53
N GLN A 477 -9.42 -1.73 13.76
CA GLN A 477 -10.11 -1.50 15.03
C GLN A 477 -9.41 -2.14 16.22
N LYS A 478 -8.44 -3.05 15.98
CA LYS A 478 -7.64 -3.71 17.01
C LYS A 478 -6.31 -3.02 17.30
N GLU A 479 -6.04 -1.86 16.70
CA GLU A 479 -4.85 -1.09 17.03
C GLU A 479 -4.78 -0.88 18.55
N HIS A 480 -3.59 -1.01 19.11
CA HIS A 480 -3.34 -0.97 20.57
C HIS A 480 -4.03 -2.06 21.40
N LEU A 481 -4.85 -2.94 20.83
CA LEU A 481 -5.67 -3.93 21.53
C LEU A 481 -5.32 -5.38 21.22
N GLY A 482 -4.95 -5.72 20.00
CA GLY A 482 -4.66 -7.09 19.62
C GLY A 482 -4.27 -7.30 18.17
N LEU A 483 -3.94 -8.55 17.83
CA LEU A 483 -3.59 -8.93 16.46
C LEU A 483 -4.86 -9.01 15.58
N PRO A 484 -4.89 -8.36 14.41
CA PRO A 484 -6.03 -8.42 13.51
C PRO A 484 -6.18 -9.80 12.87
N ASN A 485 -7.41 -10.23 12.70
CA ASN A 485 -7.79 -11.36 11.86
C ASN A 485 -8.10 -10.87 10.42
N ARG A 486 -8.51 -11.79 9.53
CA ARG A 486 -8.84 -11.50 8.14
C ARG A 486 -9.90 -10.41 7.97
N ASP A 487 -10.96 -10.44 8.77
CA ASP A 487 -12.08 -9.48 8.67
C ASP A 487 -11.67 -8.09 9.18
N ASP A 488 -10.82 -8.05 10.21
CA ASP A 488 -10.21 -6.81 10.69
C ASP A 488 -9.32 -6.17 9.61
N VAL A 489 -8.55 -7.01 8.88
CA VAL A 489 -7.74 -6.57 7.72
C VAL A 489 -8.63 -5.95 6.65
N LYS A 490 -9.74 -6.61 6.27
CA LYS A 490 -10.71 -6.06 5.30
C LYS A 490 -11.23 -4.70 5.75
N GLU A 491 -11.71 -4.59 6.99
CA GLU A 491 -12.28 -3.34 7.51
C GLU A 491 -11.23 -2.21 7.50
N GLY A 492 -10.00 -2.50 7.91
CA GLY A 492 -8.89 -1.53 7.87
C GLY A 492 -8.57 -1.08 6.45
N VAL A 493 -8.43 -2.03 5.50
CA VAL A 493 -8.15 -1.73 4.10
C VAL A 493 -9.24 -0.85 3.49
N ILE A 494 -10.51 -1.21 3.66
CA ILE A 494 -11.65 -0.41 3.14
C ILE A 494 -11.67 0.99 3.75
N THR A 495 -11.47 1.11 5.05
CA THR A 495 -11.45 2.40 5.75
C THR A 495 -10.37 3.32 5.17
N PHE A 496 -9.17 2.78 4.94
CA PHE A 496 -8.07 3.57 4.39
C PHE A 496 -8.18 3.82 2.88
N LYS A 497 -8.80 2.92 2.12
CA LYS A 497 -9.16 3.23 0.72
C LYS A 497 -10.17 4.38 0.63
N LEU A 498 -11.10 4.49 1.57
CA LEU A 498 -11.99 5.66 1.66
C LEU A 498 -11.21 6.94 1.96
N ALA A 499 -10.27 6.90 2.90
CA ALA A 499 -9.41 8.05 3.22
C ALA A 499 -8.56 8.48 2.03
N ALA A 500 -7.89 7.53 1.37
CA ALA A 500 -7.07 7.76 0.18
C ALA A 500 -7.90 8.34 -0.97
N HIS A 501 -9.07 7.76 -1.25
CA HIS A 501 -9.97 8.24 -2.29
C HIS A 501 -10.48 9.66 -2.02
N ALA A 502 -10.84 9.98 -0.78
CA ALA A 502 -11.24 11.34 -0.39
C ALA A 502 -10.09 12.35 -0.61
N ALA A 503 -8.85 11.97 -0.29
CA ALA A 503 -7.67 12.79 -0.56
C ALA A 503 -7.45 12.99 -2.07
N ASP A 504 -7.61 11.96 -2.89
CA ASP A 504 -7.44 12.02 -4.34
C ASP A 504 -8.50 12.88 -5.01
N LEU A 505 -9.76 12.82 -4.54
CA LEU A 505 -10.83 13.74 -4.94
C LEU A 505 -10.46 15.19 -4.61
N ALA A 506 -10.01 15.45 -3.38
CA ALA A 506 -9.66 16.79 -2.91
C ALA A 506 -8.46 17.37 -3.68
N LYS A 507 -7.47 16.56 -4.04
CA LYS A 507 -6.35 16.96 -4.91
C LYS A 507 -6.79 17.21 -6.36
N GLY A 508 -7.94 16.73 -6.75
CA GLY A 508 -8.42 16.79 -8.13
C GLY A 508 -7.74 15.77 -9.05
N HIS A 509 -7.38 14.59 -8.54
CA HIS A 509 -6.81 13.53 -9.37
C HIS A 509 -7.80 13.10 -10.46
N PRO A 510 -7.39 13.03 -11.75
CA PRO A 510 -8.32 12.81 -12.86
C PRO A 510 -9.06 11.47 -12.80
N ALA A 511 -8.49 10.44 -12.17
CA ALA A 511 -9.11 9.12 -12.07
C ALA A 511 -10.09 8.97 -10.90
N ALA A 512 -10.18 9.92 -9.96
CA ALA A 512 -10.99 9.78 -8.76
C ALA A 512 -12.46 10.12 -8.96
N TYR A 513 -12.77 11.20 -9.70
CA TYR A 513 -14.09 11.83 -9.70
C TYR A 513 -15.22 11.01 -10.32
N PHE A 514 -14.98 10.31 -11.43
CA PHE A 514 -16.08 9.70 -12.20
C PHE A 514 -16.75 8.51 -11.52
N ARG A 515 -16.06 7.81 -10.61
CA ARG A 515 -16.67 6.74 -9.80
C ARG A 515 -17.74 7.31 -8.86
N ASP A 516 -17.45 8.43 -8.19
CA ASP A 516 -18.40 9.16 -7.35
C ASP A 516 -19.56 9.73 -8.15
N TYR A 517 -19.29 10.27 -9.34
CA TYR A 517 -20.33 10.74 -10.24
C TYR A 517 -21.27 9.60 -10.65
N ALA A 518 -20.73 8.45 -11.06
CA ALA A 518 -21.51 7.27 -11.43
C ALA A 518 -22.34 6.75 -10.24
N MET A 519 -21.76 6.71 -9.05
CA MET A 519 -22.45 6.35 -7.80
C MET A 519 -23.60 7.30 -7.51
N SER A 520 -23.38 8.61 -7.58
CA SER A 520 -24.40 9.62 -7.31
C SER A 520 -25.56 9.53 -8.32
N LYS A 521 -25.25 9.31 -9.59
CA LYS A 521 -26.25 9.08 -10.66
C LYS A 521 -27.05 7.81 -10.39
N ALA A 522 -26.39 6.68 -10.09
CA ALA A 522 -27.04 5.42 -9.76
C ALA A 522 -27.97 5.55 -8.54
N ARG A 523 -27.55 6.32 -7.51
CA ARG A 523 -28.38 6.61 -6.32
C ARG A 523 -29.63 7.39 -6.67
N PHE A 524 -29.52 8.43 -7.46
CA PHE A 524 -30.68 9.24 -7.85
C PHE A 524 -31.67 8.45 -8.72
N GLU A 525 -31.16 7.54 -9.53
CA GLU A 525 -31.97 6.70 -10.42
C GLU A 525 -32.48 5.40 -9.77
N PHE A 526 -32.13 5.15 -8.50
CA PHE A 526 -32.45 3.93 -7.76
C PHE A 526 -31.94 2.64 -8.43
N ARG A 527 -30.82 2.72 -9.12
CA ARG A 527 -30.13 1.56 -9.68
C ARG A 527 -29.29 0.89 -8.58
N TRP A 528 -29.98 0.14 -7.69
CA TRP A 528 -29.39 -0.44 -6.48
C TRP A 528 -28.19 -1.34 -6.78
N LYS A 529 -28.32 -2.23 -7.77
CA LYS A 529 -27.22 -3.13 -8.16
C LYS A 529 -25.98 -2.34 -8.55
N ASP A 530 -26.14 -1.25 -9.31
CA ASP A 530 -25.01 -0.40 -9.70
C ASP A 530 -24.36 0.29 -8.50
N GLN A 531 -25.17 0.74 -7.51
CA GLN A 531 -24.64 1.30 -6.28
C GLN A 531 -23.76 0.30 -5.51
N PHE A 532 -24.22 -0.96 -5.42
CA PHE A 532 -23.45 -2.01 -4.76
C PHE A 532 -22.15 -2.33 -5.51
N HIS A 533 -22.23 -2.44 -6.84
CA HIS A 533 -21.07 -2.73 -7.68
C HIS A 533 -20.02 -1.61 -7.66
N LEU A 534 -20.46 -0.36 -7.58
CA LEU A 534 -19.60 0.82 -7.47
C LEU A 534 -19.02 1.00 -6.06
N ALA A 535 -19.62 0.43 -5.02
CA ALA A 535 -19.13 0.55 -3.65
C ALA A 535 -17.72 -0.06 -3.49
N LEU A 536 -16.90 0.50 -2.60
CA LEU A 536 -15.61 -0.10 -2.22
C LEU A 536 -15.82 -1.46 -1.54
N ASP A 537 -16.80 -1.54 -0.63
CA ASP A 537 -17.28 -2.80 -0.05
C ASP A 537 -18.68 -3.14 -0.55
N SER A 538 -18.73 -3.80 -1.70
CA SER A 538 -19.97 -4.23 -2.32
C SER A 538 -20.74 -5.27 -1.49
N GLU A 539 -20.03 -6.16 -0.79
CA GLU A 539 -20.64 -7.21 0.05
C GLU A 539 -21.36 -6.61 1.25
N LYS A 540 -20.73 -5.65 1.95
CA LYS A 540 -21.32 -4.94 3.09
C LYS A 540 -22.52 -4.08 2.66
N ALA A 541 -22.41 -3.43 1.50
CA ALA A 541 -23.48 -2.61 0.95
C ALA A 541 -24.74 -3.46 0.61
N ILE A 542 -24.58 -4.60 -0.03
CA ILE A 542 -25.65 -5.54 -0.32
C ILE A 542 -26.27 -6.04 0.99
N LYS A 543 -25.46 -6.53 1.91
CA LYS A 543 -25.92 -7.05 3.20
C LYS A 543 -26.80 -6.04 3.94
N PHE A 544 -26.33 -4.81 4.10
CA PHE A 544 -27.06 -3.78 4.86
C PHE A 544 -28.36 -3.32 4.18
N HIS A 545 -28.39 -3.31 2.84
CA HIS A 545 -29.60 -3.00 2.11
C HIS A 545 -30.63 -4.11 2.27
N ASP A 546 -30.24 -5.37 2.11
CA ASP A 546 -31.14 -6.52 2.10
C ASP A 546 -31.61 -6.92 3.50
N GLU A 547 -30.81 -6.63 4.55
CA GLU A 547 -31.12 -6.98 5.94
C GLU A 547 -32.45 -6.43 6.43
N THR A 548 -32.88 -5.27 5.90
CA THR A 548 -34.08 -4.54 6.33
C THR A 548 -35.22 -4.57 5.29
N LEU A 549 -35.05 -5.29 4.17
CA LEU A 549 -36.00 -5.42 3.07
C LEU A 549 -36.27 -6.91 2.78
N PRO A 550 -37.18 -7.54 3.55
CA PRO A 550 -37.38 -8.99 3.50
C PRO A 550 -37.98 -9.49 2.17
N ASP A 551 -38.70 -8.63 1.45
CA ASP A 551 -39.37 -9.01 0.20
C ASP A 551 -38.51 -8.66 -1.03
N GLU A 552 -38.34 -9.59 -1.97
CA GLU A 552 -37.57 -9.41 -3.20
C GLU A 552 -38.04 -8.19 -4.02
N GLY A 553 -39.34 -7.91 -4.06
CA GLY A 553 -39.89 -6.74 -4.75
C GLY A 553 -39.47 -5.39 -4.14
N HIS A 554 -39.18 -5.36 -2.84
CA HIS A 554 -38.71 -4.15 -2.17
C HIS A 554 -37.23 -3.87 -2.44
N LYS A 555 -36.43 -4.89 -2.76
CA LYS A 555 -34.98 -4.73 -3.04
C LYS A 555 -34.70 -3.93 -4.33
N GLU A 556 -35.67 -3.87 -5.24
CA GLU A 556 -35.58 -3.07 -6.49
C GLU A 556 -36.45 -1.81 -6.46
N ALA A 557 -37.11 -1.51 -5.32
CA ALA A 557 -38.01 -0.37 -5.18
C ALA A 557 -37.29 0.99 -5.23
N HIS A 558 -38.02 2.03 -5.64
CA HIS A 558 -37.50 3.39 -5.70
C HIS A 558 -37.56 4.09 -4.32
N PHE A 559 -37.16 3.36 -3.29
CA PHE A 559 -36.98 3.84 -1.92
C PHE A 559 -36.16 2.80 -1.13
N CYS A 560 -35.63 3.17 0.03
CA CYS A 560 -35.01 2.24 0.98
C CYS A 560 -35.82 2.20 2.29
N SER A 561 -35.50 1.25 3.16
CA SER A 561 -36.18 1.06 4.44
C SER A 561 -36.11 2.28 5.36
N MET A 562 -35.09 3.15 5.22
CA MET A 562 -34.92 4.35 6.04
C MET A 562 -36.03 5.38 5.81
N CYS A 563 -36.41 5.65 4.55
CA CYS A 563 -37.40 6.67 4.19
C CYS A 563 -38.77 6.07 3.84
N GLY A 564 -38.82 4.82 3.42
CA GLY A 564 -40.02 4.21 2.87
C GLY A 564 -40.56 4.91 1.61
N GLU A 565 -41.75 4.53 1.18
CA GLU A 565 -42.29 4.98 -0.10
C GLU A 565 -42.63 6.48 -0.14
N HIS A 566 -43.13 7.03 0.98
CA HIS A 566 -43.73 8.37 1.02
C HIS A 566 -42.73 9.48 1.39
N PHE A 567 -41.65 9.18 2.07
CA PHE A 567 -40.72 10.17 2.61
C PHE A 567 -39.37 10.27 1.86
N CYS A 568 -39.20 9.51 0.78
CA CYS A 568 -37.95 9.53 0.01
C CYS A 568 -37.82 10.87 -0.76
N SER A 569 -36.86 11.69 -0.36
CA SER A 569 -36.58 12.99 -0.99
C SER A 569 -36.11 12.87 -2.45
N MET A 570 -35.32 11.85 -2.79
CA MET A 570 -34.89 11.61 -4.17
C MET A 570 -36.07 11.23 -5.08
N ARG A 571 -37.00 10.39 -4.60
CA ARG A 571 -38.23 10.08 -5.32
C ARG A 571 -39.09 11.31 -5.53
N ALA A 572 -39.24 12.16 -4.51
CA ALA A 572 -39.98 13.44 -4.61
C ALA A 572 -39.32 14.39 -5.62
N SER A 573 -37.97 14.52 -5.59
CA SER A 573 -37.20 15.33 -6.54
C SER A 573 -37.32 14.81 -7.98
N LYS A 574 -37.32 13.47 -8.17
CA LYS A 574 -37.54 12.88 -9.49
C LYS A 574 -38.91 13.26 -10.06
N LYS A 575 -39.99 13.09 -9.25
CA LYS A 575 -41.35 13.50 -9.64
C LYS A 575 -41.44 15.01 -9.96
N LEU A 576 -40.72 15.85 -9.23
CA LEU A 576 -40.67 17.29 -9.51
C LEU A 576 -40.02 17.58 -10.88
N ARG A 577 -38.90 16.93 -11.18
CA ARG A 577 -38.23 17.06 -12.50
C ARG A 577 -39.15 16.60 -13.63
N GLU A 578 -39.84 15.48 -13.45
CA GLU A 578 -40.83 14.98 -14.42
C GLU A 578 -41.92 16.01 -14.72
N LYS A 579 -42.51 16.60 -13.66
CA LYS A 579 -43.57 17.60 -13.78
C LYS A 579 -43.08 18.85 -14.53
N ILE A 580 -41.91 19.39 -14.15
CA ILE A 580 -41.33 20.57 -14.81
C ILE A 580 -41.01 20.29 -16.27
N SER A 581 -40.48 19.10 -16.58
CA SER A 581 -40.18 18.71 -17.96
C SER A 581 -41.43 18.58 -18.85
N GLN A 582 -42.57 18.20 -18.27
CA GLN A 582 -43.86 18.13 -18.97
C GLN A 582 -44.46 19.53 -19.21
N GLU A 583 -44.27 20.46 -18.26
CA GLU A 583 -44.75 21.86 -18.37
C GLU A 583 -43.95 22.70 -19.38
N ASN A 584 -42.69 22.29 -19.69
CA ASN A 584 -41.81 22.97 -20.63
C ASN A 584 -41.83 22.35 -22.05
N LYS A 585 -42.63 21.30 -22.28
CA LYS A 585 -42.96 20.74 -23.62
C LYS A 585 -44.31 21.28 -24.11
#